data_2151805c799ce222ae0cef473aa0be24
#
_entry.id   2151805c799ce222ae0cef473aa0be24
#
_cell.length_a   1.000
_cell.length_b   1.000
_cell.length_c   1.000
_cell.angle_alpha   90.00
_cell.angle_beta   90.00
_cell.angle_gamma   90.00
#
_symmetry.space_group_name_H-M   'P 1'
#
loop_
_entity.id
_entity.type
_entity.pdbx_description
1 polymer ?
#
loop_
_entity_poly.entity_id
_entity_poly.type
_entity_poly.pdbx_seq_one_letter_code
_entity_poly.pdbx_strand_id
1 'polypeptide(L)'
;MIGLVNYGSGNYKSLSNVLDFLNVKHQKISSPEDFTKVSHIILPGVGSYSGLIEQLKKKKLFDELNYNIRDKKKPFLGICVGMQILSEEGEENIITKGLNLVKGKTIKIPTKKLTKLKIWRILVF
;
A
#
# COMPACT_ATOMS: atom_id res chain seq x y z
N MET A 1 2.32 -18.90 -0.83
CA MET A 1 1.28 -18.30 -1.70
C MET A 1 1.25 -16.80 -1.48
N ILE A 2 1.10 -16.03 -2.55
CA ILE A 2 1.02 -14.56 -2.49
C ILE A 2 -0.39 -14.13 -2.10
N GLY A 3 -0.50 -13.22 -1.14
CA GLY A 3 -1.73 -12.52 -0.82
C GLY A 3 -1.79 -11.17 -1.54
N LEU A 4 -2.84 -10.92 -2.29
CA LEU A 4 -3.08 -9.66 -2.99
C LEU A 4 -4.19 -8.90 -2.26
N VAL A 5 -3.84 -7.79 -1.63
CA VAL A 5 -4.78 -7.00 -0.81
C VAL A 5 -5.83 -6.33 -1.68
N ASN A 6 -7.10 -6.56 -1.32
CA ASN A 6 -8.25 -5.94 -1.96
C ASN A 6 -9.05 -5.11 -0.94
N TYR A 7 -8.80 -3.83 -0.93
CA TYR A 7 -9.50 -2.88 -0.05
C TYR A 7 -10.73 -2.21 -0.71
N GLY A 8 -11.14 -2.68 -1.90
CA GLY A 8 -12.37 -2.22 -2.59
C GLY A 8 -12.13 -1.23 -3.72
N SER A 9 -11.03 -0.51 -3.72
CA SER A 9 -10.53 0.28 -4.84
C SER A 9 -9.10 -0.16 -5.13
N GLY A 10 -8.59 0.19 -6.27
CA GLY A 10 -7.25 -0.21 -6.66
C GLY A 10 -7.24 -1.22 -7.80
N ASN A 11 -6.06 -1.50 -8.26
CA ASN A 11 -5.85 -2.26 -9.47
C ASN A 11 -5.76 -3.78 -9.21
N TYR A 12 -6.63 -4.29 -8.29
CA TYR A 12 -6.63 -5.71 -7.91
C TYR A 12 -6.69 -6.64 -9.12
N LYS A 13 -7.69 -6.41 -10.01
CA LYS A 13 -7.92 -7.29 -11.15
C LYS A 13 -6.74 -7.33 -12.12
N SER A 14 -6.15 -6.18 -12.41
CA SER A 14 -4.97 -6.11 -13.28
C SER A 14 -3.77 -6.86 -12.70
N LEU A 15 -3.51 -6.71 -11.40
CA LEU A 15 -2.43 -7.44 -10.74
C LEU A 15 -2.72 -8.93 -10.64
N SER A 16 -3.95 -9.33 -10.34
CA SER A 16 -4.36 -10.73 -10.36
C SER A 16 -4.10 -11.35 -11.74
N ASN A 17 -4.49 -10.67 -12.82
CA ASN A 17 -4.24 -11.13 -14.18
C ASN A 17 -2.74 -11.26 -14.49
N VAL A 18 -1.89 -10.35 -14.00
CA VAL A 18 -0.43 -10.44 -14.16
C VAL A 18 0.13 -11.67 -13.42
N LEU A 19 -0.32 -11.91 -12.19
CA LEU A 19 0.11 -13.07 -11.43
C LEU A 19 -0.35 -14.39 -12.09
N ASP A 20 -1.56 -14.41 -12.65
CA ASP A 20 -2.07 -15.54 -13.44
C ASP A 20 -1.21 -15.78 -14.69
N PHE A 21 -0.89 -14.72 -15.45
CA PHE A 21 -0.01 -14.81 -16.61
C PHE A 21 1.38 -15.36 -16.26
N LEU A 22 1.91 -14.98 -15.10
CA LEU A 22 3.19 -15.46 -14.57
C LEU A 22 3.09 -16.86 -13.93
N ASN A 23 1.93 -17.49 -13.93
CA ASN A 23 1.65 -18.75 -13.24
C ASN A 23 2.00 -18.75 -11.76
N VAL A 24 1.82 -17.61 -11.09
CA VAL A 24 2.09 -17.43 -9.66
C VAL A 24 0.81 -17.66 -8.86
N LYS A 25 0.83 -18.66 -7.99
CA LYS A 25 -0.30 -18.91 -7.07
C LYS A 25 -0.51 -17.74 -6.14
N HIS A 26 -1.71 -17.19 -6.15
CA HIS A 26 -2.09 -16.07 -5.31
C HIS A 26 -3.54 -16.19 -4.83
N GLN A 27 -3.85 -15.44 -3.78
CA GLN A 27 -5.22 -15.31 -3.30
C GLN A 27 -5.53 -13.89 -2.89
N LYS A 28 -6.81 -13.58 -2.89
CA LYS A 28 -7.35 -12.32 -2.44
C LYS A 28 -7.29 -12.20 -0.92
N ILE A 29 -6.83 -11.05 -0.41
CA ILE A 29 -6.96 -10.65 0.98
C ILE A 29 -8.07 -9.60 1.06
N SER A 30 -9.20 -9.93 1.66
CA SER A 30 -10.35 -9.04 1.84
C SER A 30 -10.79 -8.93 3.29
N SER A 31 -10.29 -9.81 4.16
CA SER A 31 -10.54 -9.83 5.59
C SER A 31 -9.24 -10.10 6.37
N PRO A 32 -9.19 -9.77 7.66
CA PRO A 32 -8.04 -10.05 8.52
C PRO A 32 -7.60 -11.52 8.52
N GLU A 33 -8.53 -12.44 8.48
CA GLU A 33 -8.26 -13.87 8.53
C GLU A 33 -7.50 -14.38 7.30
N ASP A 34 -7.63 -13.69 6.16
CA ASP A 34 -6.97 -14.08 4.92
C ASP A 34 -5.45 -13.95 4.99
N PHE A 35 -4.95 -13.09 5.87
CA PHE A 35 -3.51 -12.96 6.08
C PHE A 35 -2.85 -14.24 6.59
N THR A 36 -3.57 -15.09 7.32
CA THR A 36 -3.02 -16.34 7.85
C THR A 36 -2.68 -17.36 6.77
N LYS A 37 -3.33 -17.26 5.61
CA LYS A 37 -3.25 -18.22 4.50
C LYS A 37 -2.12 -17.89 3.50
N VAL A 38 -1.43 -16.77 3.67
CA VAL A 38 -0.44 -16.27 2.72
C VAL A 38 0.94 -16.10 3.35
N SER A 39 1.96 -16.25 2.54
CA SER A 39 3.36 -16.09 2.97
C SER A 39 3.97 -14.75 2.53
N HIS A 40 3.45 -14.14 1.48
CA HIS A 40 3.90 -12.87 0.92
C HIS A 40 2.69 -11.98 0.69
N ILE A 41 2.88 -10.67 0.75
CA ILE A 41 1.79 -9.70 0.63
C ILE A 41 2.11 -8.67 -0.45
N ILE A 42 1.17 -8.43 -1.36
CA ILE A 42 1.22 -7.33 -2.31
C ILE A 42 0.06 -6.37 -2.01
N LEU A 43 0.37 -5.10 -1.84
CA LEU A 43 -0.61 -4.03 -1.68
C LEU A 43 -0.57 -3.10 -2.90
N PRO A 44 -1.51 -3.23 -3.82
CA PRO A 44 -1.70 -2.21 -4.84
C PRO A 44 -2.25 -0.94 -4.21
N GLY A 45 -1.88 0.22 -4.72
CA GLY A 45 -2.38 1.49 -4.23
C GLY A 45 -2.73 2.42 -5.38
N VAL A 46 -3.94 2.97 -5.35
CA VAL A 46 -4.37 4.04 -6.25
C VAL A 46 -5.03 5.15 -5.44
N GLY A 47 -4.98 6.37 -5.97
CA GLY A 47 -5.58 7.53 -5.32
C GLY A 47 -4.67 8.17 -4.28
N SER A 48 -5.26 8.68 -3.20
CA SER A 48 -4.55 9.45 -2.19
C SER A 48 -4.00 8.59 -1.05
N TYR A 49 -2.97 9.12 -0.38
CA TYR A 49 -2.39 8.53 0.82
C TYR A 49 -3.44 8.30 1.91
N SER A 50 -4.17 9.35 2.27
CA SER A 50 -5.23 9.29 3.28
C SER A 50 -6.37 8.36 2.85
N GLY A 51 -6.75 8.38 1.58
CA GLY A 51 -7.82 7.53 1.06
C GLY A 51 -7.49 6.04 1.17
N LEU A 52 -6.25 5.64 0.88
CA LEU A 52 -5.83 4.24 1.05
C LEU A 52 -5.86 3.82 2.52
N ILE A 53 -5.32 4.65 3.42
CA ILE A 53 -5.34 4.39 4.87
C ILE A 53 -6.78 4.23 5.36
N GLU A 54 -7.68 5.13 4.96
CA GLU A 54 -9.09 5.08 5.34
C GLU A 54 -9.76 3.78 4.88
N GLN A 55 -9.56 3.39 3.62
CA GLN A 55 -10.13 2.15 3.08
C GLN A 55 -9.59 0.90 3.80
N LEU A 56 -8.30 0.85 4.09
CA LEU A 56 -7.71 -0.25 4.86
C LEU A 56 -8.30 -0.33 6.27
N LYS A 57 -8.47 0.82 6.95
CA LYS A 57 -9.08 0.87 8.29
C LYS A 57 -10.56 0.46 8.25
N LYS A 58 -11.32 0.96 7.30
CA LYS A 58 -12.73 0.60 7.11
C LYS A 58 -12.94 -0.91 6.94
N LYS A 59 -12.00 -1.57 6.27
CA LYS A 59 -12.02 -3.03 6.09
C LYS A 59 -11.30 -3.81 7.20
N LYS A 60 -10.82 -3.13 8.25
CA LYS A 60 -10.06 -3.73 9.36
C LYS A 60 -8.77 -4.42 8.90
N LEU A 61 -8.22 -3.99 7.76
CA LEU A 61 -7.00 -4.58 7.20
C LEU A 61 -5.74 -3.84 7.64
N PHE A 62 -5.83 -2.60 8.12
CA PHE A 62 -4.68 -1.74 8.41
C PHE A 62 -3.77 -2.32 9.51
N ASP A 63 -4.34 -2.62 10.65
CA ASP A 63 -3.58 -3.13 11.81
C ASP A 63 -3.05 -4.54 11.54
N GLU A 64 -3.86 -5.38 10.91
CA GLU A 64 -3.47 -6.74 10.55
C GLU A 64 -2.36 -6.76 9.49
N LEU A 65 -2.43 -5.86 8.51
CA LEU A 65 -1.35 -5.68 7.53
C LEU A 65 -0.05 -5.30 8.24
N ASN A 66 -0.09 -4.30 9.13
CA ASN A 66 1.07 -3.84 9.89
C ASN A 66 1.67 -4.97 10.73
N TYR A 67 0.84 -5.71 11.46
CA TYR A 67 1.25 -6.87 12.25
C TYR A 67 1.94 -7.95 11.40
N ASN A 68 1.34 -8.31 10.27
CA ASN A 68 1.92 -9.33 9.39
C ASN A 68 3.27 -8.91 8.80
N ILE A 69 3.47 -7.63 8.50
CA ILE A 69 4.76 -7.13 7.99
C ILE A 69 5.77 -6.97 9.12
N ARG A 70 5.41 -6.29 10.20
CA ARG A 70 6.33 -5.93 11.30
C ARG A 70 6.72 -7.12 12.17
N ASP A 71 5.71 -7.86 12.63
CA ASP A 71 5.89 -8.91 13.65
C ASP A 71 6.08 -10.29 13.02
N LYS A 72 5.26 -10.63 12.02
CA LYS A 72 5.40 -11.90 11.30
C LYS A 72 6.48 -11.89 10.23
N LYS A 73 7.07 -10.71 9.93
CA LYS A 73 8.16 -10.55 8.95
C LYS A 73 7.82 -11.09 7.56
N LYS A 74 6.55 -11.06 7.17
CA LYS A 74 6.16 -11.49 5.83
C LYS A 74 6.72 -10.52 4.78
N PRO A 75 7.33 -11.01 3.71
CA PRO A 75 7.74 -10.18 2.60
C PRO A 75 6.56 -9.37 2.04
N PHE A 76 6.80 -8.09 1.83
CA PHE A 76 5.79 -7.13 1.40
C PHE A 76 6.24 -6.32 0.19
N LEU A 77 5.34 -6.17 -0.77
CA LEU A 77 5.49 -5.28 -1.91
C LEU A 77 4.35 -4.26 -1.93
N GLY A 78 4.66 -3.01 -1.68
CA GLY A 78 3.75 -1.89 -1.91
C GLY A 78 3.95 -1.30 -3.31
N ILE A 79 2.87 -1.06 -4.03
CA ILE A 79 2.91 -0.47 -5.37
C ILE A 79 2.27 0.91 -5.33
N CYS A 80 2.98 1.93 -5.83
CA CYS A 80 2.54 3.32 -5.87
C CYS A 80 2.17 3.84 -4.47
N VAL A 81 0.93 4.24 -4.23
CA VAL A 81 0.46 4.68 -2.90
C VAL A 81 0.61 3.58 -1.85
N GLY A 82 0.50 2.30 -2.25
CA GLY A 82 0.77 1.16 -1.37
C GLY A 82 2.20 1.12 -0.84
N MET A 83 3.18 1.61 -1.61
CA MET A 83 4.55 1.82 -1.15
C MET A 83 4.64 3.07 -0.25
N GLN A 84 3.97 4.14 -0.61
CA GLN A 84 4.06 5.42 0.11
C GLN A 84 3.58 5.31 1.56
N ILE A 85 2.55 4.51 1.84
CA ILE A 85 2.03 4.34 3.20
C ILE A 85 2.95 3.55 4.14
N LEU A 86 4.09 3.02 3.64
CA LEU A 86 5.15 2.47 4.50
C LEU A 86 5.79 3.53 5.38
N SER A 87 5.75 4.81 4.98
CA SER A 87 6.29 5.93 5.72
C SER A 87 5.57 6.17 7.04
N GLU A 88 6.16 7.03 7.87
CA GLU A 88 5.58 7.45 9.16
C GLU A 88 4.27 8.22 8.95
N GLU A 89 4.25 9.11 7.94
CA GLU A 89 3.07 9.92 7.61
C GLU A 89 3.09 10.41 6.17
N GLY A 90 1.94 10.83 5.67
CA GLY A 90 1.78 11.49 4.39
C GLY A 90 1.14 12.87 4.55
N GLU A 91 1.63 13.84 3.78
CA GLU A 91 1.20 15.25 3.81
C GLU A 91 0.52 15.64 2.49
N GLU A 92 -0.46 14.87 2.02
CA GLU A 92 -1.09 15.17 0.75
C GLU A 92 -2.17 16.26 0.87
N ASN A 93 -3.26 15.97 1.52
CA ASN A 93 -4.36 16.90 1.77
C ASN A 93 -4.43 17.24 3.26
N ILE A 94 -4.25 16.23 4.09
CA ILE A 94 -4.16 16.29 5.54
C ILE A 94 -2.99 15.40 5.97
N ILE A 95 -2.40 15.70 7.11
CA ILE A 95 -1.38 14.84 7.70
C ILE A 95 -2.06 13.55 8.15
N THR A 96 -1.63 12.43 7.57
CA THR A 96 -2.18 11.10 7.83
C THR A 96 -1.07 10.15 8.27
N LYS A 97 -1.28 9.44 9.38
CA LYS A 97 -0.34 8.41 9.85
C LYS A 97 -0.31 7.23 8.89
N GLY A 98 0.90 6.81 8.52
CA GLY A 98 1.16 5.62 7.72
C GLY A 98 1.37 4.36 8.57
N LEU A 99 1.93 3.33 7.94
CA LEU A 99 2.29 2.08 8.60
C LEU A 99 3.52 2.21 9.51
N ASN A 100 4.27 3.30 9.38
CA ASN A 100 5.49 3.57 10.15
C ASN A 100 6.49 2.39 10.13
N LEU A 101 6.68 1.81 8.96
CA LEU A 101 7.63 0.71 8.71
C LEU A 101 8.96 1.22 8.18
N VAL A 102 8.94 2.38 7.53
CA VAL A 102 10.11 3.08 6.99
C VAL A 102 10.10 4.50 7.55
N LYS A 103 11.23 4.95 8.08
CA LYS A 103 11.39 6.33 8.56
C LYS A 103 11.25 7.30 7.40
N GLY A 104 10.56 8.41 7.64
CA GLY A 104 10.38 9.47 6.67
C GLY A 104 8.90 9.75 6.37
N LYS A 105 8.69 10.69 5.47
CA LYS A 105 7.38 11.21 5.12
C LYS A 105 7.14 11.14 3.62
N THR A 106 5.89 10.98 3.23
CA THR A 106 5.46 11.20 1.85
C THR A 106 4.94 12.62 1.71
N ILE A 107 5.64 13.43 0.93
CA ILE A 107 5.32 14.85 0.74
C ILE A 107 5.04 15.17 -0.73
N LYS A 108 4.33 16.26 -0.96
CA LYS A 108 4.18 16.82 -2.31
C LYS A 108 5.51 17.39 -2.79
N ILE A 109 5.90 17.11 -4.02
CA ILE A 109 7.11 17.68 -4.61
C ILE A 109 6.95 19.20 -4.71
N PRO A 110 7.89 19.99 -4.17
CA PRO A 110 7.85 21.44 -4.29
C PRO A 110 7.96 21.88 -5.74
N THR A 111 6.90 22.48 -6.29
CA THR A 111 6.80 22.81 -7.72
C THR A 111 7.44 24.12 -8.12
N LYS A 112 8.02 24.90 -7.20
CA LYS A 112 8.62 26.21 -7.50
C LYS A 112 9.77 26.19 -8.54
N LYS A 113 10.30 25.01 -8.90
CA LYS A 113 11.35 24.83 -9.92
C LYS A 113 10.99 23.90 -11.08
N LEU A 114 9.80 23.33 -11.13
CA LEU A 114 9.41 22.31 -12.11
C LEU A 114 8.09 22.70 -12.80
N THR A 115 8.11 23.69 -13.66
CA THR A 115 6.94 24.26 -14.34
C THR A 115 6.28 23.33 -15.35
N LYS A 116 6.80 22.13 -15.63
CA LYS A 116 6.26 21.24 -16.69
C LYS A 116 6.04 19.78 -16.30
N LEU A 117 6.42 19.32 -15.12
CA LEU A 117 6.24 17.92 -14.70
C LEU A 117 5.13 17.81 -13.65
N LYS A 118 4.03 17.14 -14.03
CA LYS A 118 2.96 16.76 -13.09
C LYS A 118 3.34 15.51 -12.27
N ILE A 119 4.51 15.54 -11.65
CA ILE A 119 4.91 14.51 -10.69
C ILE A 119 4.50 14.99 -9.29
N TRP A 120 3.69 14.23 -8.61
CA TRP A 120 2.93 14.74 -7.49
C TRP A 120 3.47 14.40 -6.11
N ARG A 121 4.32 13.38 -6.00
CA ARG A 121 4.77 12.90 -4.68
C ARG A 121 6.15 12.27 -4.71
N ILE A 122 6.85 12.41 -3.61
CA ILE A 122 8.12 11.75 -3.34
C ILE A 122 8.08 11.16 -1.93
N LEU A 123 8.72 10.04 -1.74
CA LEU A 123 8.99 9.46 -0.45
C LEU A 123 10.34 10.01 0.05
N VAL A 124 10.35 10.62 1.23
CA VAL A 124 11.55 11.18 1.86
C VAL A 124 11.89 10.36 3.11
N PHE A 125 13.11 9.88 3.15
CA PHE A 125 13.64 9.08 4.25
C PHE A 125 14.52 9.90 5.17
#